data_038d34403995242c4cab688684cf60e2
#
_entry.id   038d34403995242c4cab688684cf60e2
#
_cell.length_a   1.000
_cell.length_b   1.000
_cell.length_c   1.000
_cell.angle_alpha   90.00
_cell.angle_beta   90.00
_cell.angle_gamma   90.00
#
_symmetry.space_group_name_H-M   'P 1'
#
loop_
_entity.id
_entity.type
_entity.pdbx_description
1 polymer ?
#
loop_
_entity_poly.entity_id
_entity_poly.type
_entity_poly.pdbx_seq_one_letter_code
_entity_poly.pdbx_strand_id
1 'polypeptide(L)'
;MQKQPKYVFVTGGVASGLGKGITTASLGRLFRSRGLRVALQKLDPYVNVDPGTMNPFEHGEVFVLDDGAETDLDLGHYERFTDENLHRGSNLTTGAVYSAVIAKERRGDYLGKTVQVIPHITDEIKDRIRNHAAAENADLVIVEVGGTVGDIESLPFLEAIRQLRNEVGRDRCAFVHVSLMPFIGPSGELKTKPTQHSVKELRSLGLQPDAIVCRSDRPIGRHLKEKISLLCDVPISGVVSAPDADSIYRVPLILAKEGLDAELALHLRIDAEPDMTEWQTLVDRIDAAVDPVRVAIVGKYVNLRDAYLSVIEALKHGGFHHGVDVQIDWVSSDDVDEGDVDQILRDVQGIVVPGGFGWRGVEGKLEVVRYARERGVPFLGLCLGLQCAVIEFARSVCDLVGANSSEFDPATPHPVIDLLPEQKDVTDLGGSMRLGAQPCHIVPGTRAERVYGEPVVYERHRHRYEVNPAYHEALSGKGLVFSGLSPDGRLVEIIELQDHAFFMAGQFHPELRSRPTRPHPLFREFVGAAKTLAAAGSERTVTLPG
;
A
#
# COMPACT_ATOMS: atom_id res chain seq x y z
N MET A 1 -20.90 31.09 -3.87
CA MET A 1 -21.42 29.75 -4.16
C MET A 1 -20.25 28.80 -4.04
N GLN A 2 -20.33 27.80 -3.16
CA GLN A 2 -19.31 26.73 -3.13
C GLN A 2 -19.27 26.06 -4.51
N LYS A 3 -18.07 25.95 -5.08
CA LYS A 3 -17.85 25.27 -6.36
C LYS A 3 -18.17 23.78 -6.12
N GLN A 4 -19.22 23.26 -6.75
CA GLN A 4 -19.58 21.86 -6.59
C GLN A 4 -18.50 20.98 -7.25
N PRO A 5 -18.05 19.85 -6.65
CA PRO A 5 -17.02 18.99 -7.21
C PRO A 5 -17.44 18.34 -8.54
N LYS A 6 -16.45 17.95 -9.33
CA LYS A 6 -16.60 17.07 -10.51
C LYS A 6 -16.27 15.64 -10.10
N TYR A 7 -16.71 14.66 -10.88
CA TYR A 7 -16.53 13.24 -10.56
C TYR A 7 -15.97 12.46 -11.75
N VAL A 8 -15.03 11.58 -11.49
CA VAL A 8 -14.57 10.54 -12.42
C VAL A 8 -14.80 9.19 -11.76
N PHE A 9 -15.53 8.30 -12.42
CA PHE A 9 -15.76 6.94 -11.95
C PHE A 9 -14.94 5.97 -12.76
N VAL A 10 -14.08 5.19 -12.10
CA VAL A 10 -13.24 4.17 -12.72
C VAL A 10 -13.87 2.81 -12.47
N THR A 11 -14.31 2.14 -13.52
CA THR A 11 -14.89 0.80 -13.48
C THR A 11 -13.98 -0.18 -14.19
N GLY A 12 -14.14 -1.48 -13.96
CA GLY A 12 -13.37 -2.50 -14.66
C GLY A 12 -14.21 -3.67 -15.11
N GLY A 13 -13.76 -4.35 -16.14
CA GLY A 13 -14.44 -5.52 -16.66
C GLY A 13 -13.48 -6.56 -17.20
N VAL A 14 -14.00 -7.74 -17.55
CA VAL A 14 -13.30 -8.92 -18.06
C VAL A 14 -12.61 -9.75 -16.97
N ALA A 15 -11.76 -9.14 -16.13
CA ALA A 15 -11.05 -9.84 -15.05
C ALA A 15 -10.71 -8.90 -13.90
N SER A 16 -10.41 -9.46 -12.72
CA SER A 16 -9.79 -8.75 -11.61
C SER A 16 -8.30 -8.46 -11.91
N GLY A 17 -7.66 -7.60 -11.12
CA GLY A 17 -6.22 -7.33 -11.25
C GLY A 17 -5.80 -6.57 -12.51
N LEU A 18 -6.73 -5.92 -13.22
CA LEU A 18 -6.43 -5.17 -14.44
C LEU A 18 -5.73 -3.82 -14.23
N GLY A 19 -5.48 -3.43 -12.99
CA GLY A 19 -4.85 -2.15 -12.68
C GLY A 19 -5.82 -0.97 -12.63
N LYS A 20 -7.07 -1.18 -12.18
CA LYS A 20 -8.00 -0.08 -11.84
C LYS A 20 -7.37 0.87 -10.83
N GLY A 21 -6.78 0.33 -9.73
CA GLY A 21 -6.12 1.11 -8.68
C GLY A 21 -5.00 1.98 -9.23
N ILE A 22 -4.12 1.42 -10.06
CA ILE A 22 -3.04 2.16 -10.72
C ILE A 22 -3.58 3.22 -11.69
N THR A 23 -4.66 2.91 -12.44
CA THR A 23 -5.31 3.89 -13.33
C THR A 23 -5.90 5.04 -12.52
N THR A 24 -6.59 4.73 -11.42
CA THR A 24 -7.17 5.71 -10.49
C THR A 24 -6.10 6.59 -9.85
N ALA A 25 -5.03 5.97 -9.32
CA ALA A 25 -3.88 6.67 -8.76
C ALA A 25 -3.20 7.59 -9.80
N SER A 26 -3.02 7.09 -11.03
CA SER A 26 -2.43 7.85 -12.14
C SER A 26 -3.28 9.06 -12.52
N LEU A 27 -4.60 8.90 -12.60
CA LEU A 27 -5.53 10.01 -12.82
C LEU A 27 -5.47 11.01 -11.66
N GLY A 28 -5.37 10.52 -10.42
CA GLY A 28 -5.15 11.36 -9.24
C GLY A 28 -3.91 12.24 -9.41
N ARG A 29 -2.77 11.66 -9.79
CA ARG A 29 -1.53 12.40 -10.05
C ARG A 29 -1.69 13.42 -11.19
N LEU A 30 -2.27 13.00 -12.32
CA LEU A 30 -2.45 13.86 -13.50
C LEU A 30 -3.33 15.07 -13.22
N PHE A 31 -4.43 14.90 -12.48
CA PHE A 31 -5.29 16.03 -12.15
C PHE A 31 -4.75 16.89 -11.01
N ARG A 32 -3.96 16.35 -10.09
CA ARG A 32 -3.21 17.16 -9.13
C ARG A 32 -2.15 18.01 -9.81
N SER A 33 -1.46 17.48 -10.82
CA SER A 33 -0.48 18.24 -11.59
C SER A 33 -1.09 19.40 -12.38
N ARG A 34 -2.42 19.39 -12.56
CA ARG A 34 -3.20 20.52 -13.08
C ARG A 34 -3.60 21.53 -11.99
N GLY A 35 -3.12 21.37 -10.75
CA GLY A 35 -3.41 22.26 -9.63
C GLY A 35 -4.78 22.05 -8.98
N LEU A 36 -5.47 20.93 -9.23
CA LEU A 36 -6.75 20.61 -8.61
C LEU A 36 -6.55 19.92 -7.25
N ARG A 37 -7.46 20.19 -6.32
CA ARG A 37 -7.63 19.37 -5.10
C ARG A 37 -8.41 18.12 -5.50
N VAL A 38 -7.73 16.99 -5.49
CA VAL A 38 -8.29 15.70 -5.92
C VAL A 38 -8.50 14.81 -4.71
N ALA A 39 -9.73 14.37 -4.50
CA ALA A 39 -10.06 13.32 -3.55
C ALA A 39 -10.15 11.97 -4.26
N LEU A 40 -9.54 10.94 -3.68
CA LEU A 40 -9.60 9.56 -4.18
C LEU A 40 -10.43 8.71 -3.24
N GLN A 41 -11.30 7.87 -3.79
CA GLN A 41 -12.14 6.97 -3.02
C GLN A 41 -12.26 5.61 -3.68
N LYS A 42 -12.16 4.55 -2.87
CA LYS A 42 -12.36 3.15 -3.24
C LYS A 42 -13.72 2.66 -2.76
N LEU A 43 -14.49 2.03 -3.63
CA LEU A 43 -15.72 1.32 -3.29
C LEU A 43 -15.46 -0.19 -3.40
N ASP A 44 -15.44 -0.90 -2.30
CA ASP A 44 -15.14 -2.33 -2.25
C ASP A 44 -16.43 -3.16 -2.08
N PRO A 45 -16.71 -4.10 -3.01
CA PRO A 45 -17.99 -4.82 -3.04
C PRO A 45 -18.10 -5.95 -2.02
N TYR A 46 -17.05 -6.25 -1.24
CA TYR A 46 -17.14 -7.30 -0.23
C TYR A 46 -17.97 -6.88 0.99
N VAL A 47 -18.53 -7.90 1.69
CA VAL A 47 -19.45 -7.73 2.83
C VAL A 47 -18.70 -7.48 4.15
N ASN A 48 -17.40 -7.61 4.20
CA ASN A 48 -16.60 -7.23 5.37
C ASN A 48 -16.75 -5.72 5.63
N VAL A 49 -16.80 -5.33 6.90
CA VAL A 49 -16.89 -3.91 7.28
C VAL A 49 -15.59 -3.20 6.93
N ASP A 50 -14.46 -3.87 7.13
CA ASP A 50 -13.10 -3.48 6.73
C ASP A 50 -12.25 -4.74 6.47
N PRO A 51 -11.03 -4.63 5.89
CA PRO A 51 -10.17 -5.77 5.61
C PRO A 51 -9.33 -6.23 6.81
N GLY A 52 -9.46 -5.64 8.00
CA GLY A 52 -8.59 -5.90 9.15
C GLY A 52 -8.56 -7.35 9.62
N THR A 53 -9.64 -8.12 9.37
CA THR A 53 -9.76 -9.55 9.71
C THR A 53 -9.51 -10.48 8.53
N MET A 54 -9.24 -9.94 7.33
CA MET A 54 -9.03 -10.74 6.14
C MET A 54 -7.67 -11.44 6.14
N ASN A 55 -7.64 -12.61 5.50
CA ASN A 55 -6.39 -13.33 5.30
C ASN A 55 -5.54 -12.66 4.20
N PRO A 56 -4.26 -12.32 4.47
CA PRO A 56 -3.37 -11.74 3.47
C PRO A 56 -3.22 -12.59 2.19
N PHE A 57 -3.40 -13.90 2.27
CA PHE A 57 -3.37 -14.78 1.08
C PHE A 57 -4.53 -14.56 0.11
N GLU A 58 -5.66 -14.04 0.60
CA GLU A 58 -6.85 -13.80 -0.23
C GLU A 58 -6.96 -12.34 -0.67
N HIS A 59 -6.42 -11.40 0.12
CA HIS A 59 -6.68 -9.97 -0.05
C HIS A 59 -5.43 -9.11 -0.24
N GLY A 60 -4.22 -9.66 -0.03
CA GLY A 60 -2.99 -8.89 0.00
C GLY A 60 -2.76 -8.18 1.35
N GLU A 61 -1.92 -7.15 1.36
CA GLU A 61 -1.65 -6.39 2.59
C GLU A 61 -2.88 -5.56 3.02
N VAL A 62 -3.02 -5.39 4.32
CA VAL A 62 -3.93 -4.41 4.91
C VAL A 62 -3.19 -3.09 5.04
N PHE A 63 -3.66 -2.07 4.32
CA PHE A 63 -3.07 -0.74 4.34
C PHE A 63 -3.73 0.11 5.43
N VAL A 64 -2.95 0.56 6.42
CA VAL A 64 -3.45 1.34 7.55
C VAL A 64 -3.23 2.83 7.32
N LEU A 65 -4.29 3.63 7.49
CA LEU A 65 -4.27 5.08 7.35
C LEU A 65 -3.86 5.78 8.66
N ASP A 66 -3.60 7.08 8.59
CA ASP A 66 -3.21 7.87 9.77
C ASP A 66 -4.29 7.87 10.86
N ASP A 67 -5.57 7.84 10.50
CA ASP A 67 -6.72 7.75 11.42
C ASP A 67 -7.03 6.33 11.96
N GLY A 68 -6.16 5.37 11.65
CA GLY A 68 -6.28 3.98 12.07
C GLY A 68 -7.27 3.15 11.26
N ALA A 69 -7.79 3.66 10.15
CA ALA A 69 -8.61 2.85 9.26
C ALA A 69 -7.76 1.77 8.58
N GLU A 70 -8.23 0.53 8.66
CA GLU A 70 -7.69 -0.59 7.90
C GLU A 70 -8.38 -0.64 6.54
N THR A 71 -7.60 -0.67 5.46
CA THR A 71 -8.11 -0.49 4.10
C THR A 71 -7.43 -1.43 3.11
N ASP A 72 -7.98 -1.46 1.88
CA ASP A 72 -7.41 -2.16 0.74
C ASP A 72 -6.05 -1.60 0.32
N LEU A 73 -5.19 -2.43 -0.26
CA LEU A 73 -3.84 -2.09 -0.72
C LEU A 73 -3.81 -0.98 -1.79
N ASP A 74 -4.90 -0.80 -2.55
CA ASP A 74 -5.00 0.24 -3.57
C ASP A 74 -4.89 1.66 -2.98
N LEU A 75 -5.29 1.86 -1.70
CA LEU A 75 -5.12 3.14 -1.03
C LEU A 75 -3.64 3.51 -0.86
N GLY A 76 -2.77 2.51 -0.71
CA GLY A 76 -1.33 2.70 -0.75
C GLY A 76 -0.84 3.25 -2.10
N HIS A 77 -1.38 2.76 -3.21
CA HIS A 77 -1.10 3.33 -4.53
C HIS A 77 -1.59 4.77 -4.63
N TYR A 78 -2.79 5.07 -4.13
CA TYR A 78 -3.33 6.44 -4.16
C TYR A 78 -2.40 7.40 -3.41
N GLU A 79 -1.98 7.06 -2.19
CA GLU A 79 -1.06 7.89 -1.40
C GLU A 79 0.30 8.04 -2.07
N ARG A 80 0.87 6.96 -2.63
CA ARG A 80 2.18 6.99 -3.32
C ARG A 80 2.18 7.88 -4.56
N PHE A 81 1.06 7.92 -5.31
CA PHE A 81 0.97 8.70 -6.55
C PHE A 81 0.62 10.17 -6.31
N THR A 82 -0.21 10.44 -5.30
CA THR A 82 -0.68 11.80 -5.03
C THR A 82 0.15 12.55 -3.98
N ASP A 83 0.98 11.84 -3.22
CA ASP A 83 1.72 12.34 -2.03
C ASP A 83 0.80 12.98 -0.99
N GLU A 84 -0.43 12.47 -0.86
CA GLU A 84 -1.40 12.85 0.16
C GLU A 84 -1.66 11.71 1.11
N ASN A 85 -1.88 12.01 2.39
CA ASN A 85 -2.35 11.02 3.35
C ASN A 85 -3.87 10.93 3.28
N LEU A 86 -4.37 9.73 3.06
CA LEU A 86 -5.80 9.46 3.00
C LEU A 86 -6.37 9.22 4.41
N HIS A 87 -7.69 9.21 4.49
CA HIS A 87 -8.41 8.94 5.73
C HIS A 87 -9.59 7.96 5.49
N ARG A 88 -10.25 7.53 6.55
CA ARG A 88 -11.35 6.54 6.55
C ARG A 88 -12.40 6.76 5.44
N GLY A 89 -12.71 8.01 5.12
CA GLY A 89 -13.65 8.36 4.05
C GLY A 89 -13.21 7.94 2.65
N SER A 90 -11.92 7.64 2.47
CA SER A 90 -11.35 7.22 1.18
C SER A 90 -11.63 5.75 0.84
N ASN A 91 -12.10 4.94 1.79
CA ASN A 91 -12.51 3.56 1.55
C ASN A 91 -13.96 3.33 2.01
N LEU A 92 -14.76 2.70 1.16
CA LEU A 92 -16.16 2.39 1.44
C LEU A 92 -16.46 0.94 1.03
N THR A 93 -16.79 0.09 1.99
CA THR A 93 -17.16 -1.31 1.76
C THR A 93 -18.67 -1.50 1.72
N THR A 94 -19.13 -2.54 1.02
CA THR A 94 -20.54 -2.97 1.09
C THR A 94 -20.95 -3.24 2.53
N GLY A 95 -20.11 -3.91 3.33
CA GLY A 95 -20.40 -4.19 4.73
C GLY A 95 -20.64 -2.93 5.56
N ALA A 96 -19.80 -1.90 5.40
CA ALA A 96 -19.97 -0.63 6.10
C ALA A 96 -21.26 0.11 5.70
N VAL A 97 -21.63 0.06 4.40
CA VAL A 97 -22.89 0.67 3.91
C VAL A 97 -24.11 -0.03 4.49
N TYR A 98 -24.16 -1.37 4.36
CA TYR A 98 -25.30 -2.14 4.87
C TYR A 98 -25.45 -2.05 6.38
N SER A 99 -24.34 -2.13 7.13
CA SER A 99 -24.34 -1.95 8.59
C SER A 99 -24.92 -0.58 8.99
N ALA A 100 -24.55 0.49 8.28
CA ALA A 100 -25.07 1.84 8.55
C ALA A 100 -26.59 1.93 8.29
N VAL A 101 -27.07 1.38 7.16
CA VAL A 101 -28.49 1.39 6.80
C VAL A 101 -29.31 0.54 7.77
N ILE A 102 -28.83 -0.66 8.14
CA ILE A 102 -29.49 -1.52 9.13
C ILE A 102 -29.53 -0.83 10.50
N ALA A 103 -28.46 -0.18 10.93
CA ALA A 103 -28.42 0.57 12.18
C ALA A 103 -29.45 1.73 12.19
N LYS A 104 -29.58 2.47 11.06
CA LYS A 104 -30.60 3.51 10.88
C LYS A 104 -32.02 2.92 10.96
N GLU A 105 -32.26 1.78 10.30
CA GLU A 105 -33.56 1.08 10.36
C GLU A 105 -33.92 0.70 11.81
N ARG A 106 -32.96 0.08 12.53
CA ARG A 106 -33.19 -0.35 13.93
C ARG A 106 -33.45 0.82 14.89
N ARG A 107 -32.93 2.01 14.62
CA ARG A 107 -33.24 3.23 15.38
C ARG A 107 -34.57 3.88 15.00
N GLY A 108 -35.21 3.45 13.89
CA GLY A 108 -36.47 4.02 13.40
C GLY A 108 -36.30 5.26 12.51
N ASP A 109 -35.11 5.54 12.02
CA ASP A 109 -34.81 6.75 11.22
C ASP A 109 -35.62 6.80 9.92
N TYR A 110 -36.10 5.64 9.43
CA TYR A 110 -36.95 5.54 8.23
C TYR A 110 -38.47 5.62 8.49
N LEU A 111 -38.88 5.91 9.71
CA LEU A 111 -40.29 6.16 10.08
C LEU A 111 -41.28 5.07 9.62
N GLY A 112 -40.90 3.79 9.73
CA GLY A 112 -41.70 2.65 9.37
C GLY A 112 -41.80 2.33 7.87
N LYS A 113 -41.02 3.01 7.01
CA LYS A 113 -40.94 2.66 5.58
C LYS A 113 -40.24 1.33 5.37
N THR A 114 -40.63 0.62 4.31
CA THR A 114 -39.84 -0.54 3.83
C THR A 114 -38.49 -0.09 3.34
N VAL A 115 -37.43 -0.61 3.95
CA VAL A 115 -36.03 -0.30 3.55
C VAL A 115 -35.61 -1.26 2.45
N GLN A 116 -35.08 -0.72 1.34
CA GLN A 116 -34.71 -1.46 0.12
C GLN A 116 -33.35 -1.01 -0.37
N VAL A 117 -32.74 -1.79 -1.29
CA VAL A 117 -31.46 -1.40 -1.92
C VAL A 117 -31.62 -0.03 -2.60
N ILE A 118 -32.67 0.15 -3.39
CA ILE A 118 -33.08 1.44 -3.95
C ILE A 118 -34.31 1.93 -3.18
N PRO A 119 -34.27 3.13 -2.57
CA PRO A 119 -33.19 4.11 -2.60
C PRO A 119 -32.20 4.03 -1.43
N HIS A 120 -32.44 3.27 -0.38
CA HIS A 120 -31.79 3.47 0.92
C HIS A 120 -30.29 3.13 0.92
N ILE A 121 -29.89 2.01 0.29
CA ILE A 121 -28.47 1.64 0.13
C ILE A 121 -27.80 2.58 -0.89
N THR A 122 -28.46 2.86 -2.01
CA THR A 122 -27.89 3.75 -3.03
C THR A 122 -27.77 5.19 -2.53
N ASP A 123 -28.69 5.68 -1.70
CA ASP A 123 -28.59 7.01 -1.08
C ASP A 123 -27.42 7.06 -0.08
N GLU A 124 -27.26 6.04 0.77
CA GLU A 124 -26.12 5.95 1.69
C GLU A 124 -24.78 6.00 0.92
N ILE A 125 -24.64 5.27 -0.18
CA ILE A 125 -23.45 5.29 -1.03
C ILE A 125 -23.19 6.69 -1.59
N LYS A 126 -24.22 7.32 -2.19
CA LYS A 126 -24.11 8.68 -2.75
C LYS A 126 -23.74 9.71 -1.70
N ASP A 127 -24.35 9.62 -0.52
CA ASP A 127 -24.06 10.53 0.59
C ASP A 127 -22.62 10.36 1.09
N ARG A 128 -22.10 9.13 1.16
CA ARG A 128 -20.70 8.87 1.51
C ARG A 128 -19.73 9.48 0.48
N ILE A 129 -20.02 9.36 -0.81
CA ILE A 129 -19.21 9.98 -1.88
C ILE A 129 -19.23 11.51 -1.75
N ARG A 130 -20.40 12.12 -1.52
CA ARG A 130 -20.53 13.58 -1.35
C ARG A 130 -19.86 14.08 -0.08
N ASN A 131 -20.01 13.36 1.02
CA ASN A 131 -19.41 13.72 2.30
C ASN A 131 -17.88 13.65 2.21
N HIS A 132 -17.33 12.64 1.52
CA HIS A 132 -15.90 12.57 1.25
C HIS A 132 -15.43 13.77 0.41
N ALA A 133 -16.13 14.09 -0.67
CA ALA A 133 -15.85 15.26 -1.50
C ALA A 133 -15.84 16.57 -0.69
N ALA A 134 -16.78 16.72 0.22
CA ALA A 134 -16.91 17.92 1.07
C ALA A 134 -15.80 17.99 2.14
N ALA A 135 -15.46 16.87 2.77
CA ALA A 135 -14.40 16.77 3.77
C ALA A 135 -13.03 17.18 3.18
N GLU A 136 -12.74 16.70 1.96
CA GLU A 136 -11.52 17.02 1.22
C GLU A 136 -11.56 18.41 0.54
N ASN A 137 -12.69 19.11 0.60
CA ASN A 137 -12.88 20.35 -0.15
C ASN A 137 -12.46 20.20 -1.62
N ALA A 138 -12.81 19.05 -2.22
CA ALA A 138 -12.33 18.61 -3.51
C ALA A 138 -12.89 19.41 -4.68
N ASP A 139 -12.04 19.71 -5.67
CA ASP A 139 -12.46 20.20 -6.98
C ASP A 139 -12.87 19.04 -7.90
N LEU A 140 -12.22 17.88 -7.70
CA LEU A 140 -12.45 16.63 -8.43
C LEU A 140 -12.42 15.45 -7.46
N VAL A 141 -13.40 14.54 -7.58
CA VAL A 141 -13.41 13.25 -6.88
C VAL A 141 -13.23 12.13 -7.91
N ILE A 142 -12.25 11.28 -7.71
CA ILE A 142 -12.05 10.09 -8.52
C ILE A 142 -12.41 8.88 -7.68
N VAL A 143 -13.41 8.14 -8.14
CA VAL A 143 -13.99 7.01 -7.41
C VAL A 143 -13.69 5.72 -8.18
N GLU A 144 -12.95 4.83 -7.57
CA GLU A 144 -12.75 3.48 -8.11
C GLU A 144 -13.86 2.55 -7.64
N VAL A 145 -14.53 1.89 -8.58
CA VAL A 145 -15.51 0.85 -8.28
C VAL A 145 -14.82 -0.51 -8.32
N GLY A 146 -14.71 -1.14 -7.15
CA GLY A 146 -14.16 -2.49 -7.00
C GLY A 146 -15.00 -3.56 -7.67
N GLY A 147 -14.41 -4.74 -7.83
CA GLY A 147 -15.03 -5.86 -8.56
C GLY A 147 -15.02 -5.69 -10.08
N THR A 148 -15.76 -6.55 -10.74
CA THR A 148 -15.89 -6.60 -12.21
C THR A 148 -17.31 -6.23 -12.62
N VAL A 149 -17.46 -5.42 -13.66
CA VAL A 149 -18.79 -5.09 -14.20
C VAL A 149 -19.46 -6.37 -14.69
N GLY A 150 -20.65 -6.65 -14.15
CA GLY A 150 -21.39 -7.90 -14.33
C GLY A 150 -21.47 -8.75 -13.05
N ASP A 151 -20.60 -8.51 -12.08
CA ASP A 151 -20.66 -9.19 -10.79
C ASP A 151 -21.81 -8.62 -9.94
N ILE A 152 -22.52 -9.51 -9.23
CA ILE A 152 -23.68 -9.16 -8.40
C ILE A 152 -23.29 -8.17 -7.30
N GLU A 153 -22.14 -8.36 -6.72
CA GLU A 153 -21.62 -7.60 -5.58
C GLU A 153 -21.44 -6.11 -5.90
N SER A 154 -21.10 -5.78 -7.16
CA SER A 154 -20.85 -4.41 -7.59
C SER A 154 -22.12 -3.63 -7.97
N LEU A 155 -23.26 -4.31 -8.16
CA LEU A 155 -24.50 -3.69 -8.66
C LEU A 155 -24.99 -2.50 -7.84
N PRO A 156 -25.03 -2.52 -6.48
CA PRO A 156 -25.46 -1.37 -5.70
C PRO A 156 -24.60 -0.12 -5.92
N PHE A 157 -23.28 -0.30 -6.07
CA PHE A 157 -22.35 0.80 -6.36
C PHE A 157 -22.58 1.35 -7.78
N LEU A 158 -22.69 0.48 -8.79
CA LEU A 158 -22.95 0.88 -10.17
C LEU A 158 -24.28 1.62 -10.31
N GLU A 159 -25.32 1.17 -9.63
CA GLU A 159 -26.61 1.86 -9.58
C GLU A 159 -26.49 3.24 -8.87
N ALA A 160 -25.78 3.31 -7.74
CA ALA A 160 -25.59 4.57 -7.03
C ALA A 160 -24.86 5.62 -7.88
N ILE A 161 -23.78 5.24 -8.58
CA ILE A 161 -23.03 6.18 -9.44
C ILE A 161 -23.86 6.59 -10.67
N ARG A 162 -24.69 5.70 -11.20
CA ARG A 162 -25.66 6.02 -12.27
C ARG A 162 -26.64 7.10 -11.82
N GLN A 163 -27.20 6.95 -10.61
CA GLN A 163 -28.09 7.95 -10.00
C GLN A 163 -27.36 9.26 -9.75
N LEU A 164 -26.13 9.19 -9.17
CA LEU A 164 -25.34 10.39 -8.86
C LEU A 164 -25.06 11.22 -10.13
N ARG A 165 -24.73 10.58 -11.26
CA ARG A 165 -24.57 11.28 -12.54
C ARG A 165 -25.83 12.07 -12.94
N ASN A 166 -27.02 11.50 -12.74
CA ASN A 166 -28.26 12.19 -13.11
C ASN A 166 -28.53 13.39 -12.16
N GLU A 167 -28.09 13.30 -10.93
CA GLU A 167 -28.28 14.38 -9.92
C GLU A 167 -27.30 15.54 -10.11
N VAL A 168 -26.04 15.25 -10.47
CA VAL A 168 -25.00 16.30 -10.62
C VAL A 168 -24.86 16.85 -12.04
N GLY A 169 -25.38 16.13 -13.03
CA GLY A 169 -25.29 16.48 -14.45
C GLY A 169 -24.14 15.76 -15.17
N ARG A 170 -24.36 15.47 -16.46
CA ARG A 170 -23.42 14.68 -17.30
C ARG A 170 -22.11 15.42 -17.56
N ASP A 171 -22.12 16.72 -17.63
CA ASP A 171 -20.95 17.59 -17.83
C ASP A 171 -20.04 17.69 -16.60
N ARG A 172 -20.44 17.05 -15.50
CA ARG A 172 -19.70 17.02 -14.23
C ARG A 172 -19.30 15.60 -13.82
N CYS A 173 -19.65 14.60 -14.61
CA CYS A 173 -19.31 13.20 -14.38
C CYS A 173 -18.68 12.60 -15.63
N ALA A 174 -17.55 11.91 -15.45
CA ALA A 174 -16.96 11.09 -16.50
C ALA A 174 -16.80 9.65 -16.02
N PHE A 175 -16.93 8.69 -16.95
CA PHE A 175 -16.75 7.26 -16.71
C PHE A 175 -15.57 6.74 -17.50
N VAL A 176 -14.61 6.16 -16.79
CA VAL A 176 -13.44 5.47 -17.35
C VAL A 176 -13.63 3.97 -17.13
N HIS A 177 -13.56 3.20 -18.20
CA HIS A 177 -13.69 1.74 -18.14
C HIS A 177 -12.37 1.06 -18.47
N VAL A 178 -11.79 0.35 -17.49
CA VAL A 178 -10.56 -0.43 -17.66
C VAL A 178 -10.92 -1.83 -18.14
N SER A 179 -10.36 -2.27 -19.26
CA SER A 179 -10.71 -3.55 -19.89
C SER A 179 -9.47 -4.24 -20.45
N LEU A 180 -9.52 -5.58 -20.49
CA LEU A 180 -8.44 -6.42 -21.03
C LEU A 180 -8.60 -6.64 -22.53
N MET A 181 -7.50 -6.44 -23.27
CA MET A 181 -7.34 -6.86 -24.66
C MET A 181 -6.28 -7.97 -24.73
N PRO A 182 -6.66 -9.25 -24.62
CA PRO A 182 -5.71 -10.34 -24.61
C PRO A 182 -5.08 -10.53 -26.01
N PHE A 183 -3.77 -10.83 -26.02
CA PHE A 183 -3.10 -11.33 -27.21
C PHE A 183 -3.27 -12.85 -27.30
N ILE A 184 -3.71 -13.32 -28.45
CA ILE A 184 -3.90 -14.74 -28.72
C ILE A 184 -2.77 -15.23 -29.61
N GLY A 185 -1.79 -15.93 -29.02
CA GLY A 185 -0.59 -16.42 -29.70
C GLY A 185 -0.87 -17.14 -31.05
N PRO A 186 -1.75 -18.16 -31.08
CA PRO A 186 -2.05 -18.89 -32.33
C PRO A 186 -2.62 -18.03 -33.47
N SER A 187 -3.33 -16.95 -33.15
CA SER A 187 -3.85 -16.01 -34.17
C SER A 187 -2.95 -14.80 -34.42
N GLY A 188 -1.93 -14.61 -33.59
CA GLY A 188 -0.97 -13.50 -33.70
C GLY A 188 -1.56 -12.11 -33.53
N GLU A 189 -2.70 -11.97 -32.84
CA GLU A 189 -3.40 -10.68 -32.73
C GLU A 189 -4.04 -10.42 -31.37
N LEU A 190 -4.20 -9.12 -31.06
CA LEU A 190 -4.99 -8.65 -29.91
C LEU A 190 -6.49 -8.79 -30.20
N LYS A 191 -7.25 -9.27 -29.23
CA LYS A 191 -8.70 -9.49 -29.37
C LYS A 191 -9.51 -8.38 -28.69
N THR A 192 -10.36 -7.71 -29.45
CA THR A 192 -11.23 -6.64 -28.97
C THR A 192 -12.57 -7.13 -28.39
N LYS A 193 -12.94 -8.40 -28.62
CA LYS A 193 -14.22 -8.95 -28.17
C LYS A 193 -14.45 -8.88 -26.66
N PRO A 194 -13.48 -9.20 -25.77
CA PRO A 194 -13.68 -9.08 -24.34
C PRO A 194 -14.06 -7.65 -23.93
N THR A 195 -13.34 -6.64 -24.43
CA THR A 195 -13.64 -5.22 -24.20
C THR A 195 -15.05 -4.85 -24.68
N GLN A 196 -15.45 -5.27 -25.89
CA GLN A 196 -16.79 -5.00 -26.42
C GLN A 196 -17.89 -5.60 -25.55
N HIS A 197 -17.70 -6.82 -25.02
CA HIS A 197 -18.67 -7.47 -24.14
C HIS A 197 -18.74 -6.76 -22.79
N SER A 198 -17.60 -6.38 -22.22
CA SER A 198 -17.54 -5.68 -20.94
C SER A 198 -18.23 -4.30 -21.02
N VAL A 199 -17.98 -3.54 -22.09
CA VAL A 199 -18.65 -2.25 -22.31
C VAL A 199 -20.16 -2.44 -22.57
N LYS A 200 -20.55 -3.50 -23.28
CA LYS A 200 -21.97 -3.83 -23.47
C LYS A 200 -22.66 -4.09 -22.13
N GLU A 201 -22.01 -4.83 -21.23
CA GLU A 201 -22.52 -5.10 -19.89
C GLU A 201 -22.68 -3.80 -19.08
N LEU A 202 -21.66 -2.93 -19.06
CA LEU A 202 -21.73 -1.63 -18.42
C LEU A 202 -22.87 -0.76 -18.96
N ARG A 203 -23.08 -0.77 -20.28
CA ARG A 203 -24.18 -0.04 -20.94
C ARG A 203 -25.56 -0.61 -20.59
N SER A 204 -25.69 -1.92 -20.34
CA SER A 204 -26.95 -2.53 -19.93
C SER A 204 -27.41 -2.02 -18.57
N LEU A 205 -26.47 -1.57 -17.72
CA LEU A 205 -26.71 -0.90 -16.42
C LEU A 205 -26.98 0.61 -16.57
N GLY A 206 -27.05 1.13 -17.81
CA GLY A 206 -27.29 2.55 -18.08
C GLY A 206 -26.05 3.45 -17.94
N LEU A 207 -24.86 2.88 -17.93
CA LEU A 207 -23.59 3.59 -17.82
C LEU A 207 -22.85 3.52 -19.16
N GLN A 208 -22.66 4.68 -19.82
CA GLN A 208 -21.82 4.81 -21.02
C GLN A 208 -20.44 5.30 -20.61
N PRO A 209 -19.34 4.59 -20.95
CA PRO A 209 -18.00 5.11 -20.68
C PRO A 209 -17.68 6.29 -21.61
N ASP A 210 -16.97 7.28 -21.06
CA ASP A 210 -16.42 8.41 -21.82
C ASP A 210 -15.02 8.08 -22.32
N ALA A 211 -14.30 7.21 -21.60
CA ALA A 211 -13.00 6.67 -22.01
C ALA A 211 -12.86 5.18 -21.68
N ILE A 212 -12.09 4.45 -22.48
CA ILE A 212 -11.76 3.04 -22.28
C ILE A 212 -10.25 2.89 -22.20
N VAL A 213 -9.74 2.42 -21.06
CA VAL A 213 -8.33 2.07 -20.87
C VAL A 213 -8.14 0.61 -21.24
N CYS A 214 -7.49 0.38 -22.38
CA CYS A 214 -7.26 -0.95 -22.94
C CYS A 214 -5.94 -1.52 -22.43
N ARG A 215 -6.01 -2.43 -21.43
CA ARG A 215 -4.87 -3.16 -20.88
C ARG A 215 -4.46 -4.29 -21.84
N SER A 216 -3.18 -4.39 -22.12
CA SER A 216 -2.60 -5.41 -23.01
C SER A 216 -1.12 -5.58 -22.70
N ASP A 217 -0.52 -6.71 -23.15
CA ASP A 217 0.91 -6.98 -23.05
C ASP A 217 1.78 -6.11 -24.00
N ARG A 218 1.14 -5.40 -24.92
CA ARG A 218 1.78 -4.56 -25.94
C ARG A 218 0.90 -3.38 -26.34
N PRO A 219 1.47 -2.30 -26.94
CA PRO A 219 0.68 -1.17 -27.44
C PRO A 219 -0.38 -1.56 -28.47
N ILE A 220 -1.56 -0.92 -28.42
CA ILE A 220 -2.62 -1.14 -29.41
C ILE A 220 -2.49 -0.14 -30.57
N GLY A 221 -2.57 -0.66 -31.79
CA GLY A 221 -2.50 0.16 -32.99
C GLY A 221 -3.78 0.94 -33.27
N ARG A 222 -3.67 1.98 -34.11
CA ARG A 222 -4.78 2.88 -34.47
C ARG A 222 -6.03 2.16 -34.99
N HIS A 223 -5.87 1.15 -35.84
CA HIS A 223 -7.00 0.38 -36.38
C HIS A 223 -7.83 -0.34 -35.30
N LEU A 224 -7.18 -0.78 -34.18
CA LEU A 224 -7.89 -1.39 -33.05
C LEU A 224 -8.61 -0.31 -32.23
N LYS A 225 -8.00 0.87 -32.06
CA LYS A 225 -8.65 2.02 -31.41
C LYS A 225 -9.91 2.43 -32.18
N GLU A 226 -9.83 2.55 -33.51
CA GLU A 226 -10.97 2.86 -34.40
C GLU A 226 -12.08 1.81 -34.28
N LYS A 227 -11.71 0.53 -34.22
CA LYS A 227 -12.67 -0.57 -34.05
C LYS A 227 -13.38 -0.53 -32.69
N ILE A 228 -12.65 -0.26 -31.61
CA ILE A 228 -13.24 -0.12 -30.25
C ILE A 228 -14.11 1.12 -30.20
N SER A 229 -13.63 2.25 -30.68
CA SER A 229 -14.40 3.50 -30.78
C SER A 229 -15.75 3.28 -31.42
N LEU A 230 -15.77 2.66 -32.61
CA LEU A 230 -17.00 2.37 -33.33
C LEU A 230 -17.96 1.44 -32.58
N LEU A 231 -17.43 0.34 -32.00
CA LEU A 231 -18.27 -0.71 -31.43
C LEU A 231 -18.69 -0.42 -29.96
N CYS A 232 -17.95 0.44 -29.28
CA CYS A 232 -18.23 0.82 -27.90
C CYS A 232 -18.84 2.22 -27.77
N ASP A 233 -18.98 2.95 -28.88
CA ASP A 233 -19.55 4.30 -28.90
C ASP A 233 -18.80 5.28 -27.99
N VAL A 234 -17.46 5.30 -28.14
CA VAL A 234 -16.54 6.19 -27.43
C VAL A 234 -15.68 6.92 -28.46
N PRO A 235 -15.38 8.21 -28.28
CA PRO A 235 -14.51 8.92 -29.22
C PRO A 235 -13.13 8.22 -29.31
N ILE A 236 -12.49 8.27 -30.48
CA ILE A 236 -11.20 7.59 -30.66
C ILE A 236 -10.11 8.12 -29.70
N SER A 237 -10.19 9.40 -29.33
CA SER A 237 -9.34 10.03 -28.30
C SER A 237 -9.56 9.45 -26.90
N GLY A 238 -10.76 8.93 -26.63
CA GLY A 238 -11.09 8.23 -25.37
C GLY A 238 -10.70 6.75 -25.37
N VAL A 239 -10.15 6.19 -26.48
CA VAL A 239 -9.62 4.81 -26.50
C VAL A 239 -8.13 4.83 -26.25
N VAL A 240 -7.73 4.49 -25.02
CA VAL A 240 -6.38 4.65 -24.48
C VAL A 240 -5.65 3.31 -24.44
N SER A 241 -4.44 3.26 -24.98
CA SER A 241 -3.55 2.11 -24.87
C SER A 241 -2.79 2.13 -23.53
N ALA A 242 -2.92 1.07 -22.76
CA ALA A 242 -2.22 0.92 -21.50
C ALA A 242 -1.46 -0.43 -21.46
N PRO A 243 -0.32 -0.52 -22.15
CA PRO A 243 0.50 -1.73 -22.15
C PRO A 243 1.10 -1.99 -20.77
N ASP A 244 1.58 -3.23 -20.57
CA ASP A 244 2.35 -3.58 -19.38
C ASP A 244 3.59 -2.69 -19.29
N ALA A 245 3.87 -2.21 -18.09
CA ALA A 245 5.02 -1.36 -17.78
C ALA A 245 5.92 -2.04 -16.74
N ASP A 246 7.21 -1.86 -16.87
CA ASP A 246 8.23 -2.36 -15.95
C ASP A 246 8.20 -1.67 -14.57
N SER A 247 7.64 -0.46 -14.51
CA SER A 247 7.37 0.28 -13.29
C SER A 247 5.98 0.92 -13.32
N ILE A 248 5.23 0.77 -12.23
CA ILE A 248 3.91 1.41 -12.08
C ILE A 248 4.01 2.93 -12.16
N TYR A 249 5.14 3.52 -11.80
CA TYR A 249 5.38 4.97 -11.82
C TYR A 249 5.50 5.55 -13.24
N ARG A 250 5.64 4.72 -14.28
CA ARG A 250 5.57 5.16 -15.68
C ARG A 250 4.14 5.35 -16.17
N VAL A 251 3.16 4.70 -15.51
CA VAL A 251 1.77 4.67 -15.98
C VAL A 251 1.16 6.06 -16.11
N PRO A 252 1.34 7.03 -15.18
CA PRO A 252 0.83 8.39 -15.38
C PRO A 252 1.33 9.05 -16.69
N LEU A 253 2.60 8.89 -17.03
CA LEU A 253 3.18 9.43 -18.26
C LEU A 253 2.66 8.72 -19.51
N ILE A 254 2.44 7.40 -19.44
CA ILE A 254 1.83 6.62 -20.52
C ILE A 254 0.41 7.11 -20.78
N LEU A 255 -0.42 7.26 -19.74
CA LEU A 255 -1.79 7.72 -19.86
C LEU A 255 -1.88 9.18 -20.34
N ALA A 256 -0.99 10.05 -19.90
CA ALA A 256 -0.88 11.43 -20.38
C ALA A 256 -0.51 11.48 -21.87
N LYS A 257 0.49 10.70 -22.27
CA LYS A 257 0.91 10.59 -23.70
C LYS A 257 -0.22 10.07 -24.60
N GLU A 258 -1.04 9.17 -24.08
CA GLU A 258 -2.22 8.64 -24.75
C GLU A 258 -3.41 9.60 -24.76
N GLY A 259 -3.35 10.70 -23.97
CA GLY A 259 -4.33 11.77 -23.93
C GLY A 259 -5.53 11.53 -23.02
N LEU A 260 -5.47 10.55 -22.08
CA LEU A 260 -6.60 10.23 -21.21
C LEU A 260 -7.02 11.42 -20.35
N ASP A 261 -6.08 12.09 -19.72
CA ASP A 261 -6.35 13.23 -18.86
C ASP A 261 -6.85 14.45 -19.63
N ALA A 262 -6.36 14.66 -20.85
CA ALA A 262 -6.82 15.73 -21.73
C ALA A 262 -8.27 15.50 -22.21
N GLU A 263 -8.63 14.27 -22.58
CA GLU A 263 -10.01 13.90 -22.95
C GLU A 263 -10.98 14.12 -21.79
N LEU A 264 -10.60 13.65 -20.59
CA LEU A 264 -11.42 13.85 -19.38
C LEU A 264 -11.49 15.33 -18.97
N ALA A 265 -10.40 16.09 -19.10
CA ALA A 265 -10.37 17.52 -18.82
C ALA A 265 -11.31 18.29 -19.77
N LEU A 266 -11.30 17.96 -21.05
CA LEU A 266 -12.21 18.53 -22.05
C LEU A 266 -13.67 18.22 -21.68
N HIS A 267 -14.00 16.95 -21.42
CA HIS A 267 -15.36 16.53 -21.03
C HIS A 267 -15.84 17.26 -19.77
N LEU A 268 -15.00 17.34 -18.77
CA LEU A 268 -15.28 17.98 -17.49
C LEU A 268 -15.10 19.51 -17.50
N ARG A 269 -14.71 20.13 -18.62
CA ARG A 269 -14.43 21.58 -18.74
C ARG A 269 -13.42 22.04 -17.68
N ILE A 270 -12.24 21.42 -17.69
CA ILE A 270 -11.07 21.77 -16.87
C ILE A 270 -10.01 22.34 -17.82
N ASP A 271 -9.71 23.63 -17.69
CA ASP A 271 -8.83 24.33 -18.63
C ASP A 271 -7.34 24.34 -18.22
N ALA A 272 -7.02 23.86 -17.00
CA ALA A 272 -5.65 23.83 -16.50
C ALA A 272 -4.81 22.73 -17.19
N GLU A 273 -3.57 23.06 -17.59
CA GLU A 273 -2.62 22.10 -18.14
C GLU A 273 -1.80 21.39 -17.05
N PRO A 274 -1.38 20.11 -17.25
CA PRO A 274 -0.62 19.39 -16.23
C PRO A 274 0.85 19.78 -16.22
N ASP A 275 1.43 19.99 -15.03
CA ASP A 275 2.88 20.03 -14.85
C ASP A 275 3.38 18.68 -14.30
N MET A 276 3.96 17.88 -15.17
CA MET A 276 4.50 16.56 -14.86
C MET A 276 6.02 16.54 -14.69
N THR A 277 6.67 17.71 -14.54
CA THR A 277 8.14 17.82 -14.48
C THR A 277 8.74 17.02 -13.32
N GLU A 278 8.16 17.12 -12.13
CA GLU A 278 8.58 16.35 -10.96
C GLU A 278 8.46 14.84 -11.19
N TRP A 279 7.34 14.42 -11.77
CA TRP A 279 7.09 13.00 -12.04
C TRP A 279 7.97 12.44 -13.16
N GLN A 280 8.27 13.24 -14.18
CA GLN A 280 9.24 12.88 -15.21
C GLN A 280 10.64 12.70 -14.59
N THR A 281 11.06 13.61 -13.71
CA THR A 281 12.34 13.50 -12.97
C THR A 281 12.40 12.22 -12.14
N LEU A 282 11.30 11.80 -11.52
CA LEU A 282 11.22 10.52 -10.81
C LEU A 282 11.45 9.34 -11.77
N VAL A 283 10.77 9.33 -12.91
CA VAL A 283 10.91 8.26 -13.91
C VAL A 283 12.33 8.22 -14.47
N ASP A 284 12.95 9.36 -14.73
CA ASP A 284 14.34 9.45 -15.18
C ASP A 284 15.33 8.87 -14.14
N ARG A 285 15.06 9.06 -12.84
CA ARG A 285 15.85 8.43 -11.76
C ARG A 285 15.66 6.91 -11.71
N ILE A 286 14.43 6.42 -11.94
CA ILE A 286 14.14 4.98 -12.03
C ILE A 286 14.95 4.38 -13.19
N ASP A 287 15.01 5.04 -14.34
CA ASP A 287 15.76 4.58 -15.51
C ASP A 287 17.26 4.56 -15.30
N ALA A 288 17.77 5.47 -14.48
CA ALA A 288 19.20 5.58 -14.15
C ALA A 288 19.65 4.59 -13.06
N ALA A 289 18.71 3.98 -12.32
CA ALA A 289 18.99 3.04 -11.23
C ALA A 289 19.25 1.63 -11.80
N VAL A 290 20.49 1.34 -12.16
CA VAL A 290 20.87 0.07 -12.83
C VAL A 290 21.79 -0.83 -12.01
N ASP A 291 22.52 -0.28 -11.02
CA ASP A 291 23.43 -1.07 -10.19
C ASP A 291 22.63 -1.91 -9.18
N PRO A 292 22.77 -3.26 -9.19
CA PRO A 292 21.96 -4.11 -8.35
C PRO A 292 22.41 -4.08 -6.88
N VAL A 293 21.43 -4.02 -5.97
CA VAL A 293 21.61 -4.25 -4.53
C VAL A 293 20.61 -5.32 -4.11
N ARG A 294 21.12 -6.46 -3.60
CA ARG A 294 20.27 -7.57 -3.20
C ARG A 294 19.84 -7.45 -1.75
N VAL A 295 18.54 -7.48 -1.51
CA VAL A 295 17.91 -7.38 -0.20
C VAL A 295 17.02 -8.59 0.04
N ALA A 296 17.26 -9.34 1.12
CA ALA A 296 16.37 -10.43 1.53
C ALA A 296 15.15 -9.87 2.28
N ILE A 297 13.95 -10.28 1.87
CA ILE A 297 12.73 -10.15 2.69
C ILE A 297 12.46 -11.52 3.31
N VAL A 298 12.60 -11.62 4.64
CA VAL A 298 12.43 -12.87 5.38
C VAL A 298 11.07 -12.89 6.06
N GLY A 299 10.14 -13.66 5.51
CA GLY A 299 8.74 -13.64 5.95
C GLY A 299 8.02 -14.97 5.82
N LYS A 300 6.73 -14.97 6.20
CA LYS A 300 5.83 -16.15 6.11
C LYS A 300 5.09 -16.23 4.77
N TYR A 301 4.84 -15.07 4.14
CA TYR A 301 3.96 -14.92 2.98
C TYR A 301 4.73 -14.70 1.69
N VAL A 302 5.95 -15.21 1.61
CA VAL A 302 6.87 -14.98 0.48
C VAL A 302 6.34 -15.46 -0.87
N ASN A 303 5.39 -16.41 -0.86
CA ASN A 303 4.71 -16.89 -2.05
C ASN A 303 3.63 -15.94 -2.58
N LEU A 304 3.22 -14.93 -1.79
CA LEU A 304 2.25 -13.92 -2.18
C LEU A 304 2.87 -12.51 -2.00
N ARG A 305 3.40 -11.98 -3.09
CA ARG A 305 4.13 -10.69 -3.08
C ARG A 305 3.26 -9.51 -2.61
N ASP A 306 1.96 -9.55 -2.91
CA ASP A 306 1.00 -8.50 -2.52
C ASP A 306 0.82 -8.37 -1.00
N ALA A 307 1.18 -9.41 -0.22
CA ALA A 307 1.20 -9.33 1.24
C ALA A 307 2.28 -8.38 1.80
N TYR A 308 3.28 -8.04 0.99
CA TYR A 308 4.40 -7.15 1.34
C TYR A 308 4.58 -6.01 0.34
N LEU A 309 3.50 -5.62 -0.35
CA LEU A 309 3.56 -4.62 -1.42
C LEU A 309 4.18 -3.30 -0.95
N SER A 310 3.77 -2.77 0.19
CA SER A 310 4.32 -1.52 0.72
C SER A 310 5.79 -1.64 1.12
N VAL A 311 6.25 -2.80 1.61
CA VAL A 311 7.67 -3.07 1.89
C VAL A 311 8.49 -3.06 0.60
N ILE A 312 7.99 -3.75 -0.45
CA ILE A 312 8.62 -3.78 -1.78
C ILE A 312 8.77 -2.36 -2.33
N GLU A 313 7.68 -1.60 -2.33
CA GLU A 313 7.68 -0.24 -2.85
C GLU A 313 8.59 0.69 -2.02
N ALA A 314 8.58 0.59 -0.69
CA ALA A 314 9.46 1.38 0.16
C ALA A 314 10.95 1.10 -0.08
N LEU A 315 11.33 -0.17 -0.32
CA LEU A 315 12.68 -0.55 -0.73
C LEU A 315 13.07 0.05 -2.08
N LYS A 316 12.17 -0.04 -3.08
CA LYS A 316 12.37 0.59 -4.39
C LYS A 316 12.52 2.11 -4.28
N HIS A 317 11.71 2.77 -3.44
CA HIS A 317 11.83 4.21 -3.21
C HIS A 317 13.22 4.59 -2.66
N GLY A 318 13.75 3.79 -1.72
CA GLY A 318 15.13 3.92 -1.26
C GLY A 318 16.15 3.73 -2.40
N GLY A 319 15.90 2.73 -3.27
CA GLY A 319 16.67 2.47 -4.48
C GLY A 319 16.70 3.66 -5.44
N PHE A 320 15.54 4.24 -5.75
CA PHE A 320 15.43 5.43 -6.62
C PHE A 320 16.20 6.64 -6.05
N HIS A 321 16.17 6.79 -4.71
CA HIS A 321 16.92 7.85 -4.05
C HIS A 321 18.44 7.67 -4.21
N HIS A 322 18.93 6.45 -4.06
CA HIS A 322 20.37 6.13 -4.12
C HIS A 322 20.87 5.78 -5.52
N GLY A 323 19.99 5.73 -6.54
CA GLY A 323 20.33 5.38 -7.91
C GLY A 323 20.77 3.92 -8.06
N VAL A 324 20.11 2.98 -7.33
CA VAL A 324 20.37 1.54 -7.38
C VAL A 324 19.10 0.75 -7.66
N ASP A 325 19.24 -0.38 -8.35
CA ASP A 325 18.17 -1.35 -8.56
C ASP A 325 18.12 -2.33 -7.37
N VAL A 326 17.07 -2.21 -6.54
CA VAL A 326 16.89 -3.10 -5.39
C VAL A 326 16.26 -4.42 -5.86
N GLN A 327 17.07 -5.45 -5.88
CA GLN A 327 16.65 -6.83 -6.18
C GLN A 327 16.25 -7.55 -4.89
N ILE A 328 15.03 -8.09 -4.88
CA ILE A 328 14.46 -8.71 -3.68
C ILE A 328 14.62 -10.22 -3.75
N ASP A 329 15.33 -10.77 -2.77
CA ASP A 329 15.43 -12.20 -2.50
C ASP A 329 14.35 -12.61 -1.50
N TRP A 330 13.44 -13.47 -1.93
CA TRP A 330 12.35 -13.95 -1.10
C TRP A 330 12.81 -15.16 -0.29
N VAL A 331 12.85 -15.03 1.02
CA VAL A 331 13.29 -16.06 1.95
C VAL A 331 12.14 -16.45 2.87
N SER A 332 11.71 -17.72 2.80
CA SER A 332 10.76 -18.25 3.77
C SER A 332 11.43 -18.41 5.12
N SER A 333 10.81 -17.88 6.17
CA SER A 333 11.32 -18.07 7.53
C SER A 333 11.30 -19.55 7.97
N ASP A 334 10.41 -20.37 7.38
CA ASP A 334 10.34 -21.81 7.65
C ASP A 334 11.55 -22.53 7.01
N ASP A 335 12.03 -22.08 5.83
CA ASP A 335 13.21 -22.67 5.17
C ASP A 335 14.51 -22.35 5.94
N VAL A 336 14.56 -21.26 6.68
CA VAL A 336 15.71 -20.90 7.54
C VAL A 336 15.79 -21.81 8.76
N ASP A 337 14.64 -22.18 9.37
CA ASP A 337 14.59 -23.11 10.51
C ASP A 337 15.18 -24.49 10.17
N GLU A 338 15.04 -24.91 8.90
CA GLU A 338 15.46 -26.24 8.43
C GLU A 338 16.82 -26.22 7.70
N GLY A 339 17.35 -25.03 7.39
CA GLY A 339 18.49 -24.82 6.50
C GLY A 339 19.71 -24.17 7.15
N ASP A 340 20.73 -23.93 6.32
CA ASP A 340 21.94 -23.20 6.70
C ASP A 340 21.75 -21.70 6.36
N VAL A 341 21.55 -20.88 7.39
CA VAL A 341 21.37 -19.43 7.26
C VAL A 341 22.55 -18.76 6.55
N ASP A 342 23.78 -19.20 6.80
CA ASP A 342 24.98 -18.67 6.13
C ASP A 342 24.96 -18.95 4.62
N GLN A 343 24.38 -20.06 4.19
CA GLN A 343 24.23 -20.37 2.77
C GLN A 343 23.08 -19.59 2.12
N ILE A 344 21.94 -19.49 2.81
CA ILE A 344 20.73 -18.82 2.30
C ILE A 344 20.99 -17.33 2.10
N LEU A 345 21.70 -16.67 3.03
CA LEU A 345 21.90 -15.22 3.05
C LEU A 345 23.29 -14.76 2.56
N ARG A 346 24.11 -15.67 1.98
CA ARG A 346 25.50 -15.40 1.58
C ARG A 346 25.68 -14.15 0.73
N ASP A 347 24.79 -13.95 -0.23
CA ASP A 347 24.95 -12.94 -1.30
C ASP A 347 24.07 -11.71 -1.10
N VAL A 348 23.42 -11.56 0.05
CA VAL A 348 22.57 -10.40 0.30
C VAL A 348 23.35 -9.26 0.97
N GLN A 349 22.98 -8.04 0.62
CA GLN A 349 23.59 -6.83 1.17
C GLN A 349 22.70 -6.14 2.22
N GLY A 350 21.46 -6.63 2.40
CA GLY A 350 20.55 -6.14 3.42
C GLY A 350 19.45 -7.14 3.72
N ILE A 351 18.92 -7.10 4.92
CA ILE A 351 17.90 -8.01 5.40
C ILE A 351 16.75 -7.21 5.99
N VAL A 352 15.53 -7.50 5.53
CA VAL A 352 14.29 -6.96 6.10
C VAL A 352 13.48 -8.10 6.71
N VAL A 353 13.12 -7.96 7.99
CA VAL A 353 12.11 -8.82 8.62
C VAL A 353 10.82 -8.02 8.78
N PRO A 354 9.81 -8.27 7.94
CA PRO A 354 8.56 -7.50 7.92
C PRO A 354 7.63 -7.86 9.08
N GLY A 355 6.54 -7.10 9.19
CA GLY A 355 5.43 -7.37 10.09
C GLY A 355 4.75 -8.71 9.84
N GLY A 356 3.98 -9.17 10.81
CA GLY A 356 3.21 -10.41 10.74
C GLY A 356 2.59 -10.75 12.09
N PHE A 357 1.76 -11.80 12.12
CA PHE A 357 1.11 -12.30 13.34
C PHE A 357 1.34 -13.79 13.52
N GLY A 358 1.30 -14.25 14.78
CA GLY A 358 1.39 -15.65 15.18
C GLY A 358 2.81 -16.24 15.13
N TRP A 359 2.96 -17.41 15.73
CA TRP A 359 4.23 -18.05 16.10
C TRP A 359 5.01 -18.73 14.95
N ARG A 360 4.35 -19.07 13.83
CA ARG A 360 5.01 -19.83 12.74
C ARG A 360 6.18 -19.06 12.13
N GLY A 361 7.34 -19.74 11.97
CA GLY A 361 8.56 -19.20 11.38
C GLY A 361 9.23 -18.12 12.23
N VAL A 362 8.97 -18.07 13.55
CA VAL A 362 9.61 -17.11 14.45
C VAL A 362 11.06 -17.47 14.66
N GLU A 363 11.38 -18.75 14.91
CA GLU A 363 12.77 -19.17 15.18
C GLU A 363 13.69 -18.88 13.98
N GLY A 364 13.25 -19.16 12.74
CA GLY A 364 14.03 -18.77 11.56
C GLY A 364 14.25 -17.26 11.43
N LYS A 365 13.28 -16.43 11.86
CA LYS A 365 13.52 -14.98 11.92
C LYS A 365 14.55 -14.62 12.97
N LEU A 366 14.56 -15.29 14.14
CA LEU A 366 15.56 -15.05 15.18
C LEU A 366 16.96 -15.41 14.68
N GLU A 367 17.11 -16.53 13.97
CA GLU A 367 18.38 -16.92 13.32
C GLU A 367 18.86 -15.90 12.31
N VAL A 368 17.95 -15.33 11.49
CA VAL A 368 18.28 -14.28 10.54
C VAL A 368 18.70 -12.99 11.23
N VAL A 369 18.04 -12.61 12.33
CA VAL A 369 18.42 -11.43 13.14
C VAL A 369 19.81 -11.64 13.75
N ARG A 370 20.09 -12.82 14.29
CA ARG A 370 21.41 -13.19 14.83
C ARG A 370 22.48 -13.09 13.74
N TYR A 371 22.21 -13.68 12.57
CA TYR A 371 23.12 -13.60 11.41
C TYR A 371 23.42 -12.15 11.04
N ALA A 372 22.40 -11.30 10.91
CA ALA A 372 22.58 -9.89 10.57
C ALA A 372 23.44 -9.17 11.60
N ARG A 373 23.16 -9.37 12.89
CA ARG A 373 23.90 -8.75 14.02
C ARG A 373 25.35 -9.18 14.05
N GLU A 374 25.63 -10.47 13.92
CA GLU A 374 26.99 -11.04 14.06
C GLU A 374 27.85 -10.83 12.80
N ARG A 375 27.23 -10.84 11.60
CA ARG A 375 27.95 -10.67 10.32
C ARG A 375 28.04 -9.21 9.87
N GLY A 376 27.40 -8.27 10.57
CA GLY A 376 27.40 -6.85 10.20
C GLY A 376 26.59 -6.53 8.94
N VAL A 377 25.63 -7.38 8.57
CA VAL A 377 24.75 -7.16 7.41
C VAL A 377 23.66 -6.16 7.80
N PRO A 378 23.45 -5.08 7.03
CA PRO A 378 22.36 -4.13 7.27
C PRO A 378 21.03 -4.82 7.53
N PHE A 379 20.37 -4.45 8.63
CA PHE A 379 19.13 -5.03 9.12
C PHE A 379 18.06 -3.98 9.36
N LEU A 380 16.84 -4.23 8.87
CA LEU A 380 15.65 -3.44 9.14
C LEU A 380 14.51 -4.36 9.62
N GLY A 381 14.09 -4.19 10.87
CA GLY A 381 12.94 -4.91 11.46
C GLY A 381 11.69 -4.03 11.48
N LEU A 382 10.55 -4.57 11.06
CA LEU A 382 9.28 -3.86 11.00
C LEU A 382 8.26 -4.58 11.88
N CYS A 383 7.68 -3.92 12.86
CA CYS A 383 6.67 -4.43 13.77
C CYS A 383 7.09 -5.78 14.41
N LEU A 384 6.64 -6.92 13.92
CA LEU A 384 7.13 -8.24 14.36
C LEU A 384 8.65 -8.38 14.21
N GLY A 385 9.25 -7.73 13.21
CA GLY A 385 10.71 -7.73 13.02
C GLY A 385 11.46 -7.05 14.18
N LEU A 386 10.92 -5.99 14.77
CA LEU A 386 11.44 -5.41 16.02
C LEU A 386 11.31 -6.39 17.17
N GLN A 387 10.15 -7.03 17.31
CA GLN A 387 9.90 -7.98 18.39
C GLN A 387 10.88 -9.17 18.30
N CYS A 388 11.10 -9.71 17.10
CA CYS A 388 12.11 -10.73 16.87
C CYS A 388 13.53 -10.25 17.25
N ALA A 389 13.89 -9.02 16.90
CA ALA A 389 15.19 -8.45 17.26
C ALA A 389 15.38 -8.32 18.78
N VAL A 390 14.35 -7.92 19.50
CA VAL A 390 14.37 -7.87 20.99
C VAL A 390 14.49 -9.26 21.59
N ILE A 391 13.74 -10.26 21.11
CA ILE A 391 13.79 -11.64 21.58
C ILE A 391 15.19 -12.25 21.35
N GLU A 392 15.73 -12.08 20.14
CA GLU A 392 17.08 -12.57 19.81
C GLU A 392 18.13 -11.95 20.73
N PHE A 393 18.11 -10.63 20.88
CA PHE A 393 19.04 -9.91 21.72
C PHE A 393 18.93 -10.32 23.19
N ALA A 394 17.73 -10.51 23.70
CA ALA A 394 17.48 -11.01 25.04
C ALA A 394 18.08 -12.40 25.27
N ARG A 395 17.90 -13.33 24.31
CA ARG A 395 18.44 -14.70 24.39
C ARG A 395 19.96 -14.73 24.24
N SER A 396 20.51 -14.05 23.25
CA SER A 396 21.90 -14.22 22.84
C SER A 396 22.87 -13.26 23.54
N VAL A 397 22.42 -12.07 23.97
CA VAL A 397 23.27 -11.02 24.53
C VAL A 397 22.99 -10.78 26.02
N CYS A 398 21.72 -10.92 26.43
CA CYS A 398 21.34 -10.72 27.84
C CYS A 398 21.29 -12.02 28.65
N ASP A 399 21.58 -13.16 28.05
CA ASP A 399 21.55 -14.50 28.68
C ASP A 399 20.17 -14.86 29.29
N LEU A 400 19.07 -14.28 28.76
CA LEU A 400 17.70 -14.57 29.19
C LEU A 400 17.19 -15.83 28.47
N VAL A 401 17.59 -16.99 28.96
CA VAL A 401 17.26 -18.30 28.35
C VAL A 401 15.73 -18.48 28.26
N GLY A 402 15.22 -18.74 27.06
CA GLY A 402 13.80 -18.92 26.82
C GLY A 402 13.00 -17.62 26.70
N ALA A 403 13.67 -16.46 26.61
CA ALA A 403 12.98 -15.19 26.36
C ALA A 403 12.12 -15.28 25.09
N ASN A 404 10.88 -14.78 25.16
CA ASN A 404 9.92 -14.87 24.06
C ASN A 404 8.85 -13.78 24.14
N SER A 405 7.94 -13.76 23.17
CA SER A 405 6.67 -13.06 23.24
C SER A 405 5.63 -13.93 23.95
N SER A 406 4.82 -13.33 24.83
CA SER A 406 3.65 -14.02 25.40
C SER A 406 2.57 -14.35 24.35
N GLU A 407 2.65 -13.78 23.12
CA GLU A 407 1.84 -14.20 21.97
C GLU A 407 2.21 -15.59 21.50
N PHE A 408 3.51 -15.92 21.48
CA PHE A 408 4.03 -17.15 20.90
C PHE A 408 4.11 -18.26 21.94
N ASP A 409 4.52 -17.90 23.16
CA ASP A 409 4.61 -18.79 24.32
C ASP A 409 4.09 -18.08 25.58
N PRO A 410 2.80 -18.28 25.93
CA PRO A 410 2.23 -17.69 27.16
C PRO A 410 2.91 -18.16 28.45
N ALA A 411 3.69 -19.24 28.41
CA ALA A 411 4.39 -19.81 29.57
C ALA A 411 5.89 -19.43 29.60
N THR A 412 6.35 -18.56 28.70
CA THR A 412 7.76 -18.15 28.64
C THR A 412 8.25 -17.61 30.00
N PRO A 413 9.44 -18.01 30.46
CA PRO A 413 10.02 -17.51 31.71
C PRO A 413 10.39 -16.01 31.63
N HIS A 414 10.62 -15.50 30.42
CA HIS A 414 11.00 -14.12 30.16
C HIS A 414 10.16 -13.53 29.04
N PRO A 415 8.94 -13.00 29.34
CA PRO A 415 8.08 -12.37 28.35
C PRO A 415 8.61 -10.95 28.02
N VAL A 416 9.68 -10.90 27.20
CA VAL A 416 10.32 -9.63 26.80
C VAL A 416 9.44 -8.83 25.84
N ILE A 417 8.45 -9.50 25.20
CA ILE A 417 7.35 -8.92 24.45
C ILE A 417 6.06 -9.39 25.10
N ASP A 418 5.18 -8.46 25.52
CA ASP A 418 3.95 -8.77 26.24
C ASP A 418 2.83 -7.77 25.93
N LEU A 419 1.61 -8.13 26.30
CA LEU A 419 0.48 -7.20 26.36
C LEU A 419 0.66 -6.21 27.50
N LEU A 420 0.31 -4.96 27.25
CA LEU A 420 0.22 -4.00 28.35
C LEU A 420 -0.92 -4.36 29.32
N PRO A 421 -0.78 -4.07 30.62
CA PRO A 421 -1.82 -4.37 31.61
C PRO A 421 -3.21 -3.85 31.20
N GLU A 422 -3.28 -2.68 30.58
CA GLU A 422 -4.52 -2.03 30.15
C GLU A 422 -5.19 -2.75 28.96
N GLN A 423 -4.47 -3.62 28.25
CA GLN A 423 -4.97 -4.39 27.11
C GLN A 423 -5.48 -5.79 27.50
N LYS A 424 -5.14 -6.27 28.71
CA LYS A 424 -5.46 -7.64 29.16
C LYS A 424 -6.94 -7.87 29.41
N ASP A 425 -7.71 -6.82 29.69
CA ASP A 425 -9.15 -6.90 30.04
C ASP A 425 -10.08 -6.62 28.83
N VAL A 426 -9.54 -6.39 27.63
CA VAL A 426 -10.31 -6.09 26.41
C VAL A 426 -10.73 -7.39 25.72
N THR A 427 -12.03 -7.70 25.71
CA THR A 427 -12.60 -8.89 25.07
C THR A 427 -12.77 -8.75 23.56
N ASP A 428 -12.87 -7.54 23.05
CA ASP A 428 -12.98 -7.26 21.61
C ASP A 428 -11.57 -7.17 20.98
N LEU A 429 -11.23 -8.17 20.18
CA LEU A 429 -9.91 -8.29 19.57
C LEU A 429 -9.52 -7.09 18.68
N GLY A 430 -10.49 -6.42 18.05
CA GLY A 430 -10.26 -5.20 17.26
C GLY A 430 -9.99 -3.96 18.11
N GLY A 431 -10.52 -3.90 19.36
CA GLY A 431 -10.41 -2.73 20.25
C GLY A 431 -9.11 -2.62 21.04
N SER A 432 -8.23 -3.64 21.02
CA SER A 432 -6.97 -3.66 21.79
C SER A 432 -5.72 -3.33 20.97
N MET A 433 -5.84 -3.15 19.65
CA MET A 433 -4.69 -2.82 18.78
C MET A 433 -4.36 -1.33 18.84
N ARG A 434 -3.06 -1.00 18.83
CA ARG A 434 -2.60 0.32 18.44
C ARG A 434 -2.71 0.41 16.91
N LEU A 435 -3.54 1.34 16.43
CA LEU A 435 -3.83 1.55 15.02
C LEU A 435 -3.60 3.01 14.61
N GLY A 436 -3.05 3.20 13.40
CA GLY A 436 -2.86 4.52 12.80
C GLY A 436 -1.63 5.27 13.31
N ALA A 437 -1.56 6.54 12.96
CA ALA A 437 -0.41 7.39 13.27
C ALA A 437 -0.33 7.71 14.77
N GLN A 438 0.81 7.35 15.38
CA GLN A 438 1.14 7.65 16.77
C GLN A 438 2.44 8.45 16.83
N PRO A 439 2.59 9.37 17.80
CA PRO A 439 3.82 10.11 17.97
C PRO A 439 4.94 9.23 18.55
N CYS A 440 6.13 9.36 17.97
CA CYS A 440 7.37 8.75 18.44
C CYS A 440 8.38 9.87 18.72
N HIS A 441 8.86 9.96 19.96
CA HIS A 441 9.91 10.89 20.38
C HIS A 441 11.28 10.27 20.09
N ILE A 442 12.06 10.94 19.25
CA ILE A 442 13.41 10.51 18.87
C ILE A 442 14.41 10.93 19.96
N VAL A 443 15.20 9.96 20.42
CA VAL A 443 16.19 10.17 21.47
C VAL A 443 17.43 10.87 20.91
N PRO A 444 17.89 12.00 21.47
CA PRO A 444 19.08 12.70 21.02
C PRO A 444 20.36 11.86 21.10
N GLY A 445 21.31 12.07 20.17
CA GLY A 445 22.59 11.37 20.09
C GLY A 445 22.52 9.98 19.44
N THR A 446 21.34 9.55 19.02
CA THR A 446 21.12 8.25 18.40
C THR A 446 21.26 8.28 16.88
N ARG A 447 21.31 7.11 16.24
CA ARG A 447 21.20 6.99 14.79
C ARG A 447 19.83 7.46 14.29
N ALA A 448 18.76 7.13 15.03
CA ALA A 448 17.42 7.56 14.69
C ALA A 448 17.32 9.09 14.54
N GLU A 449 17.98 9.88 15.41
CA GLU A 449 18.03 11.33 15.27
C GLU A 449 18.65 11.76 13.92
N ARG A 450 19.76 11.13 13.52
CA ARG A 450 20.41 11.44 12.22
C ARG A 450 19.56 11.02 11.03
N VAL A 451 18.83 9.89 11.15
CA VAL A 451 17.97 9.33 10.11
C VAL A 451 16.73 10.18 9.87
N TYR A 452 16.04 10.57 10.93
CA TYR A 452 14.81 11.34 10.83
C TYR A 452 15.03 12.85 10.74
N GLY A 453 15.99 13.38 11.48
CA GLY A 453 16.27 14.81 11.53
C GLY A 453 15.22 15.64 12.27
N GLU A 454 14.26 15.00 12.92
CA GLU A 454 13.15 15.61 13.65
C GLU A 454 13.05 15.01 15.05
N PRO A 455 12.71 15.80 16.10
CA PRO A 455 12.63 15.31 17.47
C PRO A 455 11.36 14.48 17.74
N VAL A 456 10.32 14.66 16.95
CA VAL A 456 9.05 13.92 17.04
C VAL A 456 8.57 13.57 15.64
N VAL A 457 8.29 12.30 15.43
CA VAL A 457 7.74 11.79 14.19
C VAL A 457 6.42 11.05 14.45
N TYR A 458 5.60 10.93 13.41
CA TYR A 458 4.33 10.22 13.50
C TYR A 458 4.39 9.01 12.59
N GLU A 459 4.18 7.82 13.17
CA GLU A 459 4.29 6.56 12.44
C GLU A 459 3.03 5.70 12.60
N ARG A 460 2.70 4.91 11.56
CA ARG A 460 1.49 4.08 11.55
C ARG A 460 1.72 2.76 12.25
N HIS A 461 0.87 2.44 13.20
CA HIS A 461 0.90 1.22 14.01
C HIS A 461 -0.22 0.25 13.59
N ARG A 462 0.06 -1.05 13.77
CA ARG A 462 -0.90 -2.14 13.66
C ARG A 462 -0.43 -3.34 14.49
N HIS A 463 -0.51 -3.24 15.81
CA HIS A 463 -0.04 -4.31 16.71
C HIS A 463 -0.70 -4.21 18.10
N ARG A 464 -0.56 -5.28 18.90
CA ARG A 464 -1.02 -5.36 20.30
C ARG A 464 0.11 -5.49 21.30
N TYR A 465 1.14 -6.25 20.90
CA TYR A 465 2.25 -6.62 21.78
C TYR A 465 3.32 -5.54 21.71
N GLU A 466 3.95 -5.30 22.86
CA GLU A 466 4.95 -4.24 23.07
C GLU A 466 6.19 -4.81 23.72
N VAL A 467 7.32 -4.10 23.62
CA VAL A 467 8.51 -4.40 24.44
C VAL A 467 8.15 -4.21 25.91
N ASN A 468 8.29 -5.27 26.69
CA ASN A 468 7.89 -5.27 28.09
C ASN A 468 8.79 -4.35 28.93
N PRO A 469 8.25 -3.29 29.57
CA PRO A 469 9.03 -2.34 30.36
C PRO A 469 9.86 -2.96 31.49
N ALA A 470 9.45 -4.13 31.99
CA ALA A 470 10.20 -4.85 33.03
C ALA A 470 11.61 -5.30 32.60
N TYR A 471 11.85 -5.36 31.29
CA TYR A 471 13.14 -5.77 30.71
C TYR A 471 13.96 -4.62 30.12
N HIS A 472 13.47 -3.38 30.15
CA HIS A 472 14.17 -2.23 29.55
C HIS A 472 15.59 -2.06 30.08
N GLU A 473 15.79 -2.15 31.41
CA GLU A 473 17.11 -2.02 32.03
C GLU A 473 18.05 -3.15 31.64
N ALA A 474 17.56 -4.39 31.58
CA ALA A 474 18.35 -5.56 31.19
C ALA A 474 18.81 -5.46 29.74
N LEU A 475 17.94 -5.03 28.83
CA LEU A 475 18.23 -4.88 27.40
C LEU A 475 19.18 -3.71 27.15
N SER A 476 18.87 -2.53 27.68
CA SER A 476 19.67 -1.32 27.46
C SER A 476 21.05 -1.41 28.15
N GLY A 477 21.14 -2.04 29.30
CA GLY A 477 22.39 -2.30 29.99
C GLY A 477 23.39 -3.19 29.25
N LYS A 478 22.92 -3.93 28.23
CA LYS A 478 23.74 -4.76 27.34
C LYS A 478 23.98 -4.12 25.96
N GLY A 479 23.51 -2.89 25.73
CA GLY A 479 23.82 -2.10 24.54
C GLY A 479 22.71 -2.04 23.49
N LEU A 480 21.50 -2.55 23.77
CA LEU A 480 20.35 -2.27 22.93
C LEU A 480 19.86 -0.84 23.17
N VAL A 481 19.93 0.02 22.16
CA VAL A 481 19.55 1.42 22.30
C VAL A 481 18.08 1.60 21.93
N PHE A 482 17.29 2.18 22.84
CA PHE A 482 15.92 2.62 22.59
C PHE A 482 15.96 4.03 22.02
N SER A 483 15.99 4.14 20.70
CA SER A 483 16.20 5.41 19.99
C SER A 483 14.90 6.13 19.63
N GLY A 484 13.75 5.48 19.77
CA GLY A 484 12.42 6.07 19.65
C GLY A 484 11.53 5.59 20.78
N LEU A 485 10.80 6.50 21.40
CA LEU A 485 9.93 6.23 22.56
C LEU A 485 8.56 6.88 22.38
N SER A 486 7.53 6.30 23.01
CA SER A 486 6.24 6.97 23.16
C SER A 486 6.39 8.28 23.96
N PRO A 487 5.43 9.23 23.89
CA PRO A 487 5.53 10.52 24.59
C PRO A 487 5.72 10.43 26.10
N ASP A 488 5.22 9.37 26.72
CA ASP A 488 5.38 9.08 28.14
C ASP A 488 6.69 8.32 28.47
N GLY A 489 7.48 7.98 27.44
CA GLY A 489 8.75 7.24 27.57
C GLY A 489 8.59 5.77 27.93
N ARG A 490 7.37 5.24 27.98
CA ARG A 490 7.07 3.88 28.46
C ARG A 490 7.19 2.81 27.39
N LEU A 491 6.85 3.15 26.14
CA LEU A 491 6.86 2.22 25.02
C LEU A 491 8.07 2.45 24.14
N VAL A 492 8.66 1.36 23.65
CA VAL A 492 9.80 1.38 22.76
C VAL A 492 9.28 1.33 21.31
N GLU A 493 9.51 2.41 20.59
CA GLU A 493 9.08 2.57 19.20
C GLU A 493 10.19 2.22 18.19
N ILE A 494 11.45 2.50 18.53
CA ILE A 494 12.62 2.21 17.69
C ILE A 494 13.74 1.66 18.54
N ILE A 495 14.38 0.60 18.05
CA ILE A 495 15.64 0.07 18.61
C ILE A 495 16.76 0.18 17.59
N GLU A 496 18.00 0.30 18.08
CA GLU A 496 19.22 0.29 17.26
C GLU A 496 20.42 -0.30 17.97
N LEU A 497 21.41 -0.78 17.18
CA LEU A 497 22.75 -1.10 17.66
C LEU A 497 23.74 -0.07 17.10
N GLN A 498 24.42 0.69 17.97
CA GLN A 498 25.28 1.82 17.56
C GLN A 498 26.52 1.38 16.79
N ASP A 499 27.16 0.28 17.21
CA ASP A 499 28.39 -0.23 16.61
C ASP A 499 28.17 -1.07 15.35
N HIS A 500 26.91 -1.23 14.90
CA HIS A 500 26.56 -1.94 13.68
C HIS A 500 26.47 -0.99 12.47
N ALA A 501 26.80 -1.47 11.26
CA ALA A 501 26.73 -0.67 10.04
C ALA A 501 25.33 -0.02 9.86
N PHE A 502 24.28 -0.85 9.96
CA PHE A 502 22.89 -0.42 10.07
C PHE A 502 22.09 -1.55 10.72
N PHE A 503 21.68 -1.38 11.96
CA PHE A 503 20.76 -2.30 12.64
C PHE A 503 19.70 -1.45 13.34
N MET A 504 18.54 -1.38 12.73
CA MET A 504 17.40 -0.61 13.27
C MET A 504 16.12 -1.41 13.11
N ALA A 505 15.21 -1.23 14.05
CA ALA A 505 13.87 -1.78 13.92
C ALA A 505 12.82 -0.85 14.54
N GLY A 506 11.65 -0.75 13.90
CA GLY A 506 10.50 0.03 14.36
C GLY A 506 9.32 -0.86 14.74
N GLN A 507 8.60 -0.51 15.81
CA GLN A 507 7.36 -1.20 16.23
C GLN A 507 6.19 -0.86 15.28
N PHE A 508 6.32 0.21 14.56
CA PHE A 508 5.38 0.71 13.56
C PHE A 508 5.68 0.17 12.14
N HIS A 509 4.89 0.63 11.17
CA HIS A 509 4.95 0.26 9.75
C HIS A 509 5.40 1.44 8.88
N PRO A 510 6.71 1.74 8.79
CA PRO A 510 7.25 2.87 8.01
C PRO A 510 7.03 2.71 6.50
N GLU A 511 6.87 1.47 6.02
CA GLU A 511 6.55 1.15 4.64
C GLU A 511 5.27 1.83 4.14
N LEU A 512 4.27 1.99 5.03
CA LEU A 512 2.99 2.61 4.70
C LEU A 512 3.10 4.12 4.44
N ARG A 513 4.17 4.77 4.88
CA ARG A 513 4.41 6.21 4.70
C ARG A 513 5.43 6.55 3.62
N SER A 514 6.07 5.55 3.02
CA SER A 514 7.05 5.77 1.96
C SER A 514 6.41 6.25 0.66
N ARG A 515 7.03 7.22 0.01
CA ARG A 515 6.62 7.81 -1.27
C ARG A 515 7.76 7.72 -2.28
N PRO A 516 7.50 7.58 -3.59
CA PRO A 516 8.56 7.50 -4.59
C PRO A 516 9.39 8.79 -4.70
N THR A 517 8.77 9.94 -4.45
CA THR A 517 9.43 11.26 -4.43
C THR A 517 10.07 11.57 -3.08
N ARG A 518 9.60 10.93 -2.00
CA ARG A 518 10.03 11.16 -0.61
C ARG A 518 10.08 9.82 0.14
N PRO A 519 11.14 9.00 -0.11
CA PRO A 519 11.28 7.70 0.55
C PRO A 519 11.34 7.86 2.06
N HIS A 520 10.72 6.90 2.76
CA HIS A 520 10.76 6.91 4.23
C HIS A 520 12.20 6.83 4.74
N PRO A 521 12.61 7.64 5.74
CA PRO A 521 13.98 7.75 6.18
C PRO A 521 14.64 6.41 6.54
N LEU A 522 13.95 5.51 7.24
CA LEU A 522 14.48 4.19 7.60
C LEU A 522 14.82 3.35 6.35
N PHE A 523 13.96 3.32 5.35
CA PHE A 523 14.21 2.59 4.11
C PHE A 523 15.30 3.23 3.27
N ARG A 524 15.33 4.56 3.22
CA ARG A 524 16.38 5.32 2.52
C ARG A 524 17.76 4.98 3.08
N GLU A 525 17.95 5.12 4.39
CA GLU A 525 19.24 4.86 5.02
C GLU A 525 19.62 3.38 5.03
N PHE A 526 18.65 2.49 5.18
CA PHE A 526 18.87 1.05 5.05
C PHE A 526 19.41 0.66 3.66
N VAL A 527 18.79 1.13 2.58
CA VAL A 527 19.26 0.88 1.21
C VAL A 527 20.61 1.52 0.97
N GLY A 528 20.88 2.70 1.54
CA GLY A 528 22.20 3.34 1.50
C GLY A 528 23.30 2.51 2.15
N ALA A 529 23.00 1.89 3.30
CA ALA A 529 23.92 0.98 3.97
C ALA A 529 24.14 -0.32 3.16
N ALA A 530 23.08 -0.88 2.59
CA ALA A 530 23.18 -2.07 1.71
C ALA A 530 24.01 -1.78 0.46
N LYS A 531 23.82 -0.62 -0.18
CA LYS A 531 24.68 -0.15 -1.30
C LYS A 531 26.15 -0.07 -0.92
N THR A 532 26.46 0.45 0.27
CA THR A 532 27.83 0.55 0.77
C THR A 532 28.47 -0.83 0.94
N LEU A 533 27.72 -1.81 1.46
CA LEU A 533 28.19 -3.19 1.59
C LEU A 533 28.41 -3.84 0.22
N ALA A 534 27.53 -3.60 -0.76
CA ALA A 534 27.67 -4.09 -2.14
C ALA A 534 28.98 -3.59 -2.79
N ALA A 535 29.28 -2.30 -2.65
CA ALA A 535 30.50 -1.70 -3.18
C ALA A 535 31.78 -2.32 -2.55
N ALA A 536 31.80 -2.53 -1.23
CA ALA A 536 32.93 -3.15 -0.53
C ALA A 536 33.15 -4.61 -0.94
N GLY A 537 32.09 -5.37 -1.28
CA GLY A 537 32.17 -6.72 -1.81
C GLY A 537 32.77 -6.78 -3.21
N SER A 538 32.41 -5.82 -4.08
CA SER A 538 32.93 -5.73 -5.45
C SER A 538 34.43 -5.42 -5.49
N GLU A 539 34.94 -4.57 -4.60
CA GLU A 539 36.39 -4.25 -4.50
C GLU A 539 37.22 -5.46 -4.08
N ARG A 540 36.70 -6.36 -3.23
CA ARG A 540 37.38 -7.60 -2.81
C ARG A 540 37.50 -8.61 -3.95
N THR A 541 36.58 -8.62 -4.89
CA THR A 541 36.58 -9.56 -6.03
C THR A 541 37.57 -9.12 -7.13
N VAL A 542 37.88 -7.81 -7.25
CA VAL A 542 38.79 -7.26 -8.27
C VAL A 542 40.27 -7.39 -7.86
N THR A 543 40.58 -7.61 -6.58
CA THR A 543 41.95 -7.62 -6.05
C THR A 543 42.59 -9.01 -5.90
N LEU A 544 42.06 -10.07 -6.52
CA LEU A 544 42.77 -11.35 -6.63
C LEU A 544 43.73 -11.28 -7.83
N PRO A 545 45.05 -11.21 -7.62
CA PRO A 545 46.03 -11.35 -8.71
C PRO A 545 46.01 -12.79 -9.21
N GLY A 546 45.94 -12.96 -10.53
CA GLY A 546 46.10 -14.24 -11.23
C GLY A 546 47.48 -14.86 -11.03
#